data_b4721c6323389e856897e53202b46f83
#
_entry.id   b4721c6323389e856897e53202b46f83
#
_cell.length_a   1.000
_cell.length_b   1.000
_cell.length_c   1.000
_cell.angle_alpha   90.00
_cell.angle_beta   90.00
_cell.angle_gamma   90.00
#
_symmetry.space_group_name_H-M   'P 1'
#
loop_
_entity.id
_entity.type
_entity.pdbx_description
1 polymer ?
#
loop_
_entity_poly.entity_id
_entity_poly.type
_entity_poly.pdbx_seq_one_letter_code
_entity_poly.pdbx_strand_id
1 'polypeptide(L)'
;MSRKFNGGGYRGGNKNTVLIILIVVMVAALSILMWGEKKKVNAKTQELTKLNEQIFAENQAKAEELKQKEAEDSFYQKLVDGFDVNVLVVGDSIGEGAGTQTYGQQWFMQLQSYLQKKYKNKVIITNVSMGGNASYAGYVRTMTLNDHVNYDLVIICNGHNDELDGFSTNYEAVIRAIRSKYPECSIISILESSQREYTEKMTIIQSICEHYKIPVADTIAAFNASSKDYDELTTDGTHPNDAGQEIYFETVKTVIDDNVAASTGKMTDTDVINADVHKFDNFFWYDASSDFERVDDTTFTISVSAIGVLGIDYTFESGDNKADIYVDGELYKSPTVTFNYDFSQRHILVVSDDCTVKSEIKVVFNTKEQADGFKGMCFSWK
;
A
#
# COMPACT_ATOMS: atom_id res chain seq x y z
N MET A 1 40.08 125.01 -11.75
CA MET A 1 39.35 124.40 -12.90
C MET A 1 39.31 122.91 -12.75
N SER A 2 38.16 122.39 -12.39
CA SER A 2 37.98 121.00 -12.05
C SER A 2 37.11 120.33 -13.15
N ARG A 3 37.55 119.27 -13.80
CA ARG A 3 36.75 118.46 -14.66
C ARG A 3 36.47 117.14 -13.97
N LYS A 4 35.16 116.92 -13.67
CA LYS A 4 34.63 115.62 -13.25
C LYS A 4 34.64 114.60 -14.42
N PHE A 5 35.17 113.45 -14.15
CA PHE A 5 34.98 112.28 -15.03
C PHE A 5 33.88 111.40 -14.49
N ASN A 6 32.86 111.16 -15.28
CA ASN A 6 31.78 110.26 -14.99
C ASN A 6 32.17 108.83 -15.48
N GLY A 7 32.28 107.90 -14.54
CA GLY A 7 32.54 106.50 -14.86
C GLY A 7 31.22 105.73 -14.93
N GLY A 8 30.88 105.31 -16.12
CA GLY A 8 29.72 104.42 -16.34
C GLY A 8 30.02 103.01 -15.86
N GLY A 9 29.27 102.57 -14.84
CA GLY A 9 29.34 101.17 -14.36
C GLY A 9 28.65 100.21 -15.29
N TYR A 10 29.40 99.30 -15.88
CA TYR A 10 28.85 98.13 -16.53
C TYR A 10 28.28 97.17 -15.50
N ARG A 11 26.97 96.97 -15.49
CA ARG A 11 26.29 95.85 -14.79
C ARG A 11 26.60 94.60 -15.57
N GLY A 12 27.63 93.89 -15.21
CA GLY A 12 27.84 92.49 -15.64
C GLY A 12 26.76 91.62 -15.00
N GLY A 13 25.76 91.26 -15.73
CA GLY A 13 24.77 90.27 -15.32
C GLY A 13 25.51 89.03 -14.90
N ASN A 14 25.28 88.60 -13.68
CA ASN A 14 25.98 87.48 -13.05
C ASN A 14 25.70 86.12 -13.79
N LYS A 15 26.54 85.78 -14.81
CA LYS A 15 26.47 84.60 -15.60
C LYS A 15 26.39 83.34 -14.74
N ASN A 16 26.93 83.39 -13.54
CA ASN A 16 26.91 82.26 -12.57
C ASN A 16 25.48 82.08 -12.00
N THR A 17 24.73 83.21 -11.79
CA THR A 17 23.34 83.13 -11.27
C THR A 17 22.42 82.46 -12.30
N VAL A 18 22.55 82.74 -13.61
CA VAL A 18 21.78 82.12 -14.70
C VAL A 18 22.15 80.63 -14.81
N LEU A 19 23.43 80.27 -14.70
CA LEU A 19 23.91 78.90 -14.70
C LEU A 19 23.34 78.09 -13.52
N ILE A 20 23.34 78.68 -12.29
CA ILE A 20 22.78 78.08 -11.08
C ILE A 20 21.27 77.81 -11.26
N ILE A 21 20.53 78.81 -11.78
CA ILE A 21 19.10 78.63 -12.02
C ILE A 21 18.84 77.50 -13.06
N LEU A 22 19.62 77.43 -14.13
CA LEU A 22 19.50 76.34 -15.14
C LEU A 22 19.80 74.94 -14.54
N ILE A 23 20.81 74.84 -13.69
CA ILE A 23 21.14 73.59 -13.01
C ILE A 23 20.00 73.21 -12.03
N VAL A 24 19.45 74.13 -11.25
CA VAL A 24 18.31 73.83 -10.36
C VAL A 24 17.07 73.39 -11.13
N VAL A 25 16.75 74.06 -12.28
CA VAL A 25 15.61 73.66 -13.14
C VAL A 25 15.84 72.27 -13.75
N MET A 26 17.08 71.99 -14.17
CA MET A 26 17.42 70.67 -14.72
C MET A 26 17.34 69.55 -13.70
N VAL A 27 17.84 69.77 -12.47
CA VAL A 27 17.73 68.83 -11.34
C VAL A 27 16.27 68.62 -10.96
N ALA A 28 15.48 69.69 -10.89
CA ALA A 28 14.03 69.58 -10.64
C ALA A 28 13.30 68.78 -11.70
N ALA A 29 13.61 69.03 -12.98
CA ALA A 29 13.03 68.30 -14.12
C ALA A 29 13.41 66.79 -14.07
N LEU A 30 14.68 66.49 -13.82
CA LEU A 30 15.17 65.11 -13.65
C LEU A 30 14.50 64.42 -12.44
N SER A 31 14.33 65.12 -11.32
CA SER A 31 13.67 64.62 -10.14
C SER A 31 12.20 64.29 -10.40
N ILE A 32 11.49 65.10 -11.17
CA ILE A 32 10.09 64.86 -11.58
C ILE A 32 10.01 63.65 -12.53
N LEU A 33 10.93 63.53 -13.46
CA LEU A 33 11.00 62.37 -14.38
C LEU A 33 11.27 61.10 -13.59
N MET A 34 12.26 61.12 -12.71
CA MET A 34 12.57 59.95 -11.86
C MET A 34 11.41 59.56 -10.94
N TRP A 35 10.71 60.54 -10.35
CA TRP A 35 9.52 60.31 -9.56
C TRP A 35 8.39 59.69 -10.36
N GLY A 36 8.17 60.18 -11.59
CA GLY A 36 7.17 59.64 -12.55
C GLY A 36 7.47 58.21 -12.94
N GLU A 37 8.77 57.89 -13.25
CA GLU A 37 9.18 56.53 -13.57
C GLU A 37 9.08 55.60 -12.33
N LYS A 38 9.50 56.04 -11.14
CA LYS A 38 9.32 55.30 -9.89
C LYS A 38 7.85 54.99 -9.60
N LYS A 39 6.95 55.94 -9.85
CA LYS A 39 5.50 55.77 -9.68
C LYS A 39 4.93 54.72 -10.68
N LYS A 40 5.39 54.72 -11.92
CA LYS A 40 5.01 53.73 -12.95
C LYS A 40 5.55 52.32 -12.56
N VAL A 41 6.79 52.23 -12.18
CA VAL A 41 7.39 50.98 -11.73
C VAL A 41 6.67 50.42 -10.49
N ASN A 42 6.36 51.26 -9.50
CA ASN A 42 5.62 50.81 -8.32
C ASN A 42 4.20 50.35 -8.67
N ALA A 43 3.49 51.05 -9.57
CA ALA A 43 2.16 50.63 -10.04
C ALA A 43 2.21 49.27 -10.73
N LYS A 44 3.20 49.08 -11.64
CA LYS A 44 3.37 47.83 -12.33
C LYS A 44 3.78 46.68 -11.40
N THR A 45 4.62 46.96 -10.39
CA THR A 45 4.99 45.99 -9.34
C THR A 45 3.77 45.57 -8.53
N GLN A 46 2.91 46.52 -8.14
CA GLN A 46 1.67 46.20 -7.42
C GLN A 46 0.70 45.37 -8.27
N GLU A 47 0.58 45.68 -9.58
CA GLU A 47 -0.23 44.87 -10.51
C GLU A 47 0.30 43.45 -10.65
N LEU A 48 1.63 43.25 -10.80
CA LEU A 48 2.26 41.93 -10.86
C LEU A 48 2.13 41.16 -9.53
N THR A 49 2.24 41.86 -8.39
CA THR A 49 2.02 41.23 -7.09
C THR A 49 0.59 40.70 -6.97
N LYS A 50 -0.41 41.51 -7.31
CA LYS A 50 -1.82 41.06 -7.31
C LYS A 50 -2.06 39.90 -8.26
N LEU A 51 -1.48 39.94 -9.46
CA LEU A 51 -1.61 38.85 -10.42
C LEU A 51 -0.99 37.55 -9.88
N ASN A 52 0.21 37.65 -9.27
CA ASN A 52 0.85 36.48 -8.63
C ASN A 52 0.03 35.93 -7.46
N GLU A 53 -0.56 36.79 -6.63
CA GLU A 53 -1.46 36.39 -5.55
C GLU A 53 -2.71 35.66 -6.09
N GLN A 54 -3.29 36.17 -7.19
CA GLN A 54 -4.43 35.52 -7.85
C GLN A 54 -4.03 34.14 -8.41
N ILE A 55 -2.92 34.06 -9.15
CA ILE A 55 -2.41 32.78 -9.70
C ILE A 55 -2.12 31.80 -8.58
N PHE A 56 -1.55 32.26 -7.48
CA PHE A 56 -1.26 31.39 -6.32
C PHE A 56 -2.56 30.87 -5.68
N ALA A 57 -3.56 31.74 -5.49
CA ALA A 57 -4.85 31.36 -4.93
C ALA A 57 -5.60 30.38 -5.87
N GLU A 58 -5.58 30.61 -7.19
CA GLU A 58 -6.17 29.70 -8.17
C GLU A 58 -5.47 28.33 -8.17
N ASN A 59 -4.13 28.33 -8.08
CA ASN A 59 -3.38 27.07 -8.01
C ASN A 59 -3.63 26.31 -6.69
N GLN A 60 -3.79 27.01 -5.57
CA GLN A 60 -4.18 26.39 -4.31
C GLN A 60 -5.58 25.80 -4.38
N ALA A 61 -6.55 26.52 -4.94
CA ALA A 61 -7.92 26.04 -5.10
C ALA A 61 -7.97 24.77 -5.99
N LYS A 62 -7.24 24.77 -7.12
CA LYS A 62 -7.11 23.58 -7.98
C LYS A 62 -6.45 22.40 -7.28
N ALA A 63 -5.40 22.66 -6.48
CA ALA A 63 -4.74 21.60 -5.74
C ALA A 63 -5.66 20.98 -4.68
N GLU A 64 -6.50 21.79 -4.04
CA GLU A 64 -7.49 21.31 -3.07
C GLU A 64 -8.60 20.51 -3.75
N GLU A 65 -9.11 20.98 -4.88
CA GLU A 65 -10.11 20.28 -5.71
C GLU A 65 -9.58 18.92 -6.17
N LEU A 66 -8.32 18.85 -6.65
CA LEU A 66 -7.68 17.59 -7.03
C LEU A 66 -7.52 16.62 -5.86
N LYS A 67 -7.11 17.12 -4.68
CA LYS A 67 -7.03 16.29 -3.48
C LYS A 67 -8.39 15.74 -3.05
N GLN A 68 -9.41 16.58 -3.10
CA GLN A 68 -10.77 16.13 -2.78
C GLN A 68 -11.24 15.07 -3.76
N LYS A 69 -11.01 15.26 -5.05
CA LYS A 69 -11.35 14.29 -6.09
C LYS A 69 -10.61 12.96 -5.86
N GLU A 70 -9.28 13.01 -5.63
CA GLU A 70 -8.48 11.83 -5.33
C GLU A 70 -9.01 11.06 -4.11
N ALA A 71 -9.46 11.79 -3.07
CA ALA A 71 -10.02 11.18 -1.87
C ALA A 71 -11.42 10.57 -2.10
N GLU A 72 -12.20 11.09 -3.04
CA GLU A 72 -13.55 10.60 -3.36
C GLU A 72 -13.54 9.44 -4.36
N ASP A 73 -12.51 9.35 -5.23
CA ASP A 73 -12.41 8.37 -6.29
C ASP A 73 -12.10 6.97 -5.76
N SER A 74 -12.74 5.96 -6.36
CA SER A 74 -12.35 4.56 -6.23
C SER A 74 -11.02 4.30 -6.97
N PHE A 75 -10.40 3.11 -6.72
CA PHE A 75 -9.24 2.67 -7.50
C PHE A 75 -9.46 2.78 -9.02
N TYR A 76 -10.63 2.37 -9.50
CA TYR A 76 -10.96 2.36 -10.93
C TYR A 76 -11.07 3.77 -11.52
N GLN A 77 -11.64 4.71 -10.75
CA GLN A 77 -11.73 6.11 -11.13
C GLN A 77 -10.37 6.80 -11.11
N LYS A 78 -9.54 6.53 -10.08
CA LYS A 78 -8.17 7.03 -9.99
C LYS A 78 -7.31 6.63 -11.19
N LEU A 79 -7.45 5.40 -11.69
CA LEU A 79 -6.76 4.96 -12.91
C LEU A 79 -7.09 5.84 -14.11
N VAL A 80 -8.38 6.13 -14.33
CA VAL A 80 -8.85 6.94 -15.47
C VAL A 80 -8.46 8.40 -15.33
N ASP A 81 -8.52 8.94 -14.12
CA ASP A 81 -8.24 10.34 -13.84
C ASP A 81 -6.73 10.65 -13.74
N GLY A 82 -5.89 9.62 -13.86
CA GLY A 82 -4.42 9.76 -13.92
C GLY A 82 -3.77 9.95 -12.56
N PHE A 83 -4.43 9.56 -11.47
CA PHE A 83 -3.81 9.53 -10.14
C PHE A 83 -2.88 8.32 -10.01
N ASP A 84 -1.79 8.50 -9.26
CA ASP A 84 -0.92 7.40 -8.87
C ASP A 84 -1.67 6.44 -7.95
N VAL A 85 -1.47 5.12 -8.11
CA VAL A 85 -2.17 4.12 -7.34
C VAL A 85 -1.21 3.07 -6.75
N ASN A 86 -1.55 2.61 -5.55
CA ASN A 86 -0.85 1.54 -4.86
C ASN A 86 -1.75 0.31 -4.77
N VAL A 87 -1.21 -0.83 -5.14
CA VAL A 87 -1.89 -2.13 -5.11
C VAL A 87 -1.16 -3.05 -4.14
N LEU A 88 -1.89 -3.72 -3.27
CA LEU A 88 -1.37 -4.76 -2.40
C LEU A 88 -1.82 -6.13 -2.92
N VAL A 89 -0.91 -7.10 -2.94
CA VAL A 89 -1.25 -8.52 -3.14
C VAL A 89 -1.02 -9.25 -1.83
N VAL A 90 -2.05 -9.92 -1.35
CA VAL A 90 -2.04 -10.79 -0.18
C VAL A 90 -2.40 -12.19 -0.66
N GLY A 91 -1.52 -13.17 -0.42
CA GLY A 91 -1.75 -14.50 -0.98
C GLY A 91 -0.77 -15.55 -0.47
N ASP A 92 -0.86 -16.71 -1.09
CA ASP A 92 0.06 -17.82 -0.92
C ASP A 92 1.11 -17.89 -2.05
N SER A 93 1.61 -19.08 -2.40
CA SER A 93 2.59 -19.28 -3.47
C SER A 93 2.09 -18.85 -4.86
N ILE A 94 0.81 -19.00 -5.13
CA ILE A 94 0.20 -18.56 -6.40
C ILE A 94 0.12 -17.04 -6.44
N GLY A 95 -0.25 -16.43 -5.33
CA GLY A 95 -0.20 -14.97 -5.14
C GLY A 95 1.22 -14.42 -5.28
N GLU A 96 2.22 -15.13 -4.79
CA GLU A 96 3.64 -14.82 -4.93
C GLU A 96 4.15 -14.90 -6.39
N GLY A 97 3.40 -15.62 -7.25
CA GLY A 97 3.78 -15.88 -8.65
C GLY A 97 4.74 -17.05 -8.79
N ALA A 98 4.70 -18.01 -7.85
CA ALA A 98 5.49 -19.23 -7.95
C ALA A 98 5.14 -20.05 -9.20
N GLY A 99 6.10 -20.84 -9.68
CA GLY A 99 5.98 -21.66 -10.89
C GLY A 99 6.46 -20.97 -12.17
N THR A 100 6.56 -19.64 -12.21
CA THR A 100 7.16 -18.95 -13.35
C THR A 100 8.66 -19.25 -13.47
N GLN A 101 9.13 -19.39 -14.70
CA GLN A 101 10.54 -19.63 -15.02
C GLN A 101 11.24 -18.39 -15.56
N THR A 102 10.47 -17.39 -15.96
CA THR A 102 10.97 -16.16 -16.58
C THR A 102 10.69 -14.97 -15.69
N TYR A 103 11.75 -14.25 -15.30
CA TYR A 103 11.62 -13.02 -14.54
C TYR A 103 10.68 -12.02 -15.23
N GLY A 104 9.75 -11.47 -14.50
CA GLY A 104 8.77 -10.52 -15.02
C GLY A 104 7.52 -11.15 -15.64
N GLN A 105 7.42 -12.48 -15.69
CA GLN A 105 6.23 -13.18 -16.15
C GLN A 105 5.24 -13.50 -15.02
N GLN A 106 5.57 -13.17 -13.76
CA GLN A 106 4.59 -13.23 -12.67
C GLN A 106 3.36 -12.37 -13.03
N TRP A 107 2.17 -12.90 -12.81
CA TRP A 107 0.91 -12.27 -13.19
C TRP A 107 0.77 -10.82 -12.69
N PHE A 108 1.21 -10.54 -11.46
CA PHE A 108 1.13 -9.19 -10.88
C PHE A 108 2.15 -8.22 -11.49
N MET A 109 3.32 -8.68 -11.95
CA MET A 109 4.30 -7.85 -12.68
C MET A 109 3.80 -7.48 -14.08
N GLN A 110 3.16 -8.44 -14.77
CA GLN A 110 2.48 -8.19 -16.04
C GLN A 110 1.35 -7.17 -15.85
N LEU A 111 0.55 -7.33 -14.78
CA LEU A 111 -0.53 -6.41 -14.42
C LEU A 111 0.00 -4.99 -14.19
N GLN A 112 1.07 -4.84 -13.38
CA GLN A 112 1.69 -3.53 -13.13
C GLN A 112 2.12 -2.87 -14.44
N SER A 113 2.82 -3.61 -15.30
CA SER A 113 3.29 -3.13 -16.60
C SER A 113 2.13 -2.70 -17.50
N TYR A 114 1.06 -3.49 -17.53
CA TYR A 114 -0.15 -3.19 -18.30
C TYR A 114 -0.82 -1.90 -17.83
N LEU A 115 -1.09 -1.76 -16.53
CA LEU A 115 -1.76 -0.61 -15.95
C LEU A 115 -0.97 0.68 -16.19
N GLN A 116 0.35 0.66 -15.92
CA GLN A 116 1.25 1.80 -16.19
C GLN A 116 1.23 2.19 -17.68
N LYS A 117 1.24 1.21 -18.58
CA LYS A 117 1.24 1.46 -20.03
C LYS A 117 -0.10 2.02 -20.52
N LYS A 118 -1.22 1.51 -20.00
CA LYS A 118 -2.58 1.89 -20.43
C LYS A 118 -2.98 3.26 -19.91
N TYR A 119 -2.79 3.50 -18.61
CA TYR A 119 -3.30 4.70 -17.94
C TYR A 119 -2.28 5.83 -17.81
N LYS A 120 -0.97 5.56 -18.04
CA LYS A 120 0.13 6.55 -18.00
C LYS A 120 0.40 7.18 -16.64
N ASN A 121 -0.16 6.65 -15.57
CA ASN A 121 0.12 7.02 -14.20
C ASN A 121 1.09 6.02 -13.55
N LYS A 122 1.59 6.35 -12.37
CA LYS A 122 2.43 5.45 -11.60
C LYS A 122 1.54 4.42 -10.90
N VAL A 123 1.86 3.15 -11.11
CA VAL A 123 1.23 2.01 -10.43
C VAL A 123 2.32 1.24 -9.69
N ILE A 124 2.17 1.07 -8.39
CA ILE A 124 3.08 0.26 -7.58
C ILE A 124 2.30 -0.93 -7.05
N ILE A 125 2.79 -2.14 -7.33
CA ILE A 125 2.26 -3.36 -6.73
C ILE A 125 3.24 -3.84 -5.66
N THR A 126 2.79 -3.86 -4.40
CA THR A 126 3.48 -4.48 -3.27
C THR A 126 2.91 -5.88 -3.08
N ASN A 127 3.74 -6.90 -3.18
CA ASN A 127 3.33 -8.28 -2.98
C ASN A 127 3.86 -8.78 -1.64
N VAL A 128 2.96 -9.16 -0.73
CA VAL A 128 3.27 -9.71 0.60
C VAL A 128 2.80 -11.16 0.74
N SER A 129 2.50 -11.80 -0.38
CA SER A 129 2.16 -13.22 -0.43
C SER A 129 3.30 -14.08 0.11
N MET A 130 2.95 -15.23 0.67
CA MET A 130 3.91 -16.17 1.25
C MET A 130 3.52 -17.61 0.87
N GLY A 131 4.40 -18.28 0.14
CA GLY A 131 4.19 -19.65 -0.28
C GLY A 131 3.83 -20.59 0.86
N GLY A 132 2.99 -21.60 0.60
CA GLY A 132 2.59 -22.60 1.57
C GLY A 132 1.71 -22.12 2.73
N ASN A 133 1.34 -20.84 2.75
CA ASN A 133 0.58 -20.25 3.85
C ASN A 133 -0.93 -20.23 3.58
N ALA A 134 -1.73 -20.40 4.62
CA ALA A 134 -3.18 -20.34 4.61
C ALA A 134 -3.70 -18.90 4.77
N SER A 135 -5.02 -18.69 4.64
CA SER A 135 -5.68 -17.40 4.77
C SER A 135 -5.40 -16.70 6.11
N TYR A 136 -5.24 -17.45 7.20
CA TYR A 136 -4.85 -16.87 8.49
C TYR A 136 -3.52 -16.08 8.39
N ALA A 137 -2.55 -16.59 7.64
CA ALA A 137 -1.31 -15.86 7.40
C ALA A 137 -1.55 -14.57 6.61
N GLY A 138 -2.48 -14.57 5.64
CA GLY A 138 -2.92 -13.39 4.93
C GLY A 138 -3.50 -12.33 5.87
N TYR A 139 -4.32 -12.75 6.85
CA TYR A 139 -4.83 -11.87 7.91
C TYR A 139 -3.69 -11.24 8.73
N VAL A 140 -2.80 -12.06 9.28
CA VAL A 140 -1.68 -11.58 10.11
C VAL A 140 -0.75 -10.67 9.30
N ARG A 141 -0.44 -11.02 8.04
CA ARG A 141 0.36 -10.17 7.15
C ARG A 141 -0.28 -8.82 6.91
N THR A 142 -1.58 -8.78 6.67
CA THR A 142 -2.32 -7.53 6.52
C THR A 142 -2.20 -6.69 7.79
N MET A 143 -2.43 -7.27 8.95
CA MET A 143 -2.40 -6.55 10.23
C MET A 143 -1.00 -6.05 10.61
N THR A 144 0.06 -6.83 10.33
CA THR A 144 1.45 -6.46 10.67
C THR A 144 2.12 -5.53 9.65
N LEU A 145 1.51 -5.28 8.51
CA LEU A 145 2.07 -4.38 7.51
C LEU A 145 2.13 -2.94 8.05
N ASN A 146 3.33 -2.39 8.16
CA ASN A 146 3.60 -1.08 8.75
C ASN A 146 4.43 -0.21 7.79
N ASP A 147 3.96 -0.10 6.56
CA ASP A 147 4.64 0.67 5.51
C ASP A 147 4.08 2.10 5.35
N HIS A 148 3.02 2.46 6.10
CA HIS A 148 2.30 3.73 6.01
C HIS A 148 1.76 4.04 4.60
N VAL A 149 1.63 3.04 3.75
CA VAL A 149 1.07 3.17 2.41
C VAL A 149 -0.44 3.00 2.47
N ASN A 150 -1.17 3.93 1.85
CA ASN A 150 -2.58 3.72 1.56
C ASN A 150 -2.68 2.93 0.26
N TYR A 151 -3.28 1.76 0.31
CA TYR A 151 -3.54 0.95 -0.86
C TYR A 151 -4.92 1.28 -1.43
N ASP A 152 -4.96 1.47 -2.75
CA ASP A 152 -6.19 1.76 -3.50
C ASP A 152 -6.91 0.48 -3.92
N LEU A 153 -6.15 -0.59 -4.12
CA LEU A 153 -6.63 -1.93 -4.43
C LEU A 153 -5.88 -2.96 -3.60
N VAL A 154 -6.59 -3.94 -3.05
CA VAL A 154 -6.01 -5.17 -2.50
C VAL A 154 -6.50 -6.37 -3.31
N ILE A 155 -5.57 -7.20 -3.77
CA ILE A 155 -5.88 -8.44 -4.48
C ILE A 155 -5.58 -9.61 -3.53
N ILE A 156 -6.61 -10.42 -3.25
CA ILE A 156 -6.51 -11.60 -2.40
C ILE A 156 -6.34 -12.83 -3.30
N CYS A 157 -5.29 -13.62 -3.05
CA CYS A 157 -5.00 -14.87 -3.73
C CYS A 157 -4.59 -15.92 -2.69
N ASN A 158 -5.58 -16.41 -1.94
CA ASN A 158 -5.48 -17.43 -0.90
C ASN A 158 -6.59 -18.46 -1.05
N GLY A 159 -6.39 -19.63 -0.48
CA GLY A 159 -7.42 -20.66 -0.37
C GLY A 159 -6.90 -22.07 -0.66
N HIS A 160 -5.82 -22.20 -1.42
CA HIS A 160 -5.28 -23.51 -1.78
C HIS A 160 -4.77 -24.28 -0.54
N ASN A 161 -4.02 -23.61 0.33
CA ASN A 161 -3.35 -24.23 1.48
C ASN A 161 -4.22 -24.34 2.74
N ASP A 162 -5.43 -23.77 2.71
CA ASP A 162 -6.33 -23.83 3.86
C ASP A 162 -6.91 -25.21 4.08
N GLU A 163 -7.05 -25.61 5.35
CA GLU A 163 -7.96 -26.68 5.72
C GLU A 163 -9.41 -26.18 5.61
N LEU A 164 -10.37 -27.07 5.37
CA LEU A 164 -11.77 -26.68 5.23
C LEU A 164 -12.37 -26.17 6.54
N ASP A 165 -11.94 -26.76 7.66
CA ASP A 165 -12.39 -26.36 9.00
C ASP A 165 -11.89 -24.95 9.34
N GLY A 166 -12.81 -24.06 9.67
CA GLY A 166 -12.52 -22.66 9.95
C GLY A 166 -12.19 -21.79 8.73
N PHE A 167 -12.11 -22.35 7.52
CA PHE A 167 -11.72 -21.63 6.31
C PHE A 167 -12.55 -20.39 6.05
N SER A 168 -13.89 -20.54 6.11
CA SER A 168 -14.81 -19.42 5.86
C SER A 168 -14.54 -18.23 6.79
N THR A 169 -14.31 -18.50 8.07
CA THR A 169 -13.99 -17.47 9.07
C THR A 169 -12.62 -16.83 8.80
N ASN A 170 -11.60 -17.63 8.49
CA ASN A 170 -10.25 -17.15 8.24
C ASN A 170 -10.17 -16.29 6.96
N TYR A 171 -10.86 -16.72 5.90
CA TYR A 171 -10.91 -15.96 4.64
C TYR A 171 -11.67 -14.63 4.83
N GLU A 172 -12.79 -14.65 5.53
CA GLU A 172 -13.54 -13.45 5.89
C GLU A 172 -12.69 -12.50 6.75
N ALA A 173 -11.87 -13.04 7.67
CA ALA A 173 -10.97 -12.24 8.50
C ALA A 173 -9.96 -11.43 7.67
N VAL A 174 -9.45 -11.99 6.56
CA VAL A 174 -8.59 -11.23 5.62
C VAL A 174 -9.31 -10.03 5.05
N ILE A 175 -10.55 -10.22 4.58
CA ILE A 175 -11.39 -9.15 4.02
C ILE A 175 -11.65 -8.07 5.09
N ARG A 176 -12.02 -8.48 6.30
CA ARG A 176 -12.32 -7.56 7.41
C ARG A 176 -11.07 -6.79 7.86
N ALA A 177 -9.91 -7.44 7.91
CA ALA A 177 -8.63 -6.79 8.20
C ALA A 177 -8.28 -5.72 7.15
N ILE A 178 -8.44 -6.05 5.87
CA ILE A 178 -8.23 -5.11 4.77
C ILE A 178 -9.19 -3.92 4.92
N ARG A 179 -10.48 -4.16 5.13
CA ARG A 179 -11.49 -3.09 5.31
C ARG A 179 -11.21 -2.20 6.51
N SER A 180 -10.76 -2.79 7.63
CA SER A 180 -10.40 -2.04 8.84
C SER A 180 -9.17 -1.16 8.62
N LYS A 181 -8.15 -1.68 7.94
CA LYS A 181 -6.87 -0.99 7.76
C LYS A 181 -6.87 -0.02 6.58
N TYR A 182 -7.58 -0.36 5.50
CA TYR A 182 -7.68 0.40 4.26
C TYR A 182 -9.16 0.58 3.87
N PRO A 183 -9.93 1.39 4.61
CA PRO A 183 -11.40 1.45 4.46
C PRO A 183 -11.85 1.93 3.07
N GLU A 184 -10.99 2.67 2.36
CA GLU A 184 -11.31 3.25 1.06
C GLU A 184 -10.85 2.39 -0.13
N CYS A 185 -10.11 1.28 0.12
CA CYS A 185 -9.60 0.44 -0.95
C CYS A 185 -10.68 -0.38 -1.63
N SER A 186 -10.47 -0.67 -2.91
CA SER A 186 -11.17 -1.73 -3.63
C SER A 186 -10.54 -3.09 -3.29
N ILE A 187 -11.32 -4.16 -3.42
CA ILE A 187 -10.81 -5.54 -3.24
C ILE A 187 -11.16 -6.34 -4.48
N ILE A 188 -10.24 -7.19 -4.92
CA ILE A 188 -10.49 -8.26 -5.91
C ILE A 188 -10.03 -9.56 -5.27
N SER A 189 -10.82 -10.61 -5.42
CA SER A 189 -10.46 -11.96 -5.02
C SER A 189 -10.15 -12.81 -6.25
N ILE A 190 -9.08 -13.59 -6.21
CA ILE A 190 -8.74 -14.57 -7.22
C ILE A 190 -9.25 -15.94 -6.77
N LEU A 191 -10.02 -16.63 -7.61
CA LEU A 191 -10.22 -18.06 -7.48
C LEU A 191 -9.04 -18.74 -8.14
N GLU A 192 -8.22 -19.39 -7.34
CA GLU A 192 -7.04 -20.11 -7.81
C GLU A 192 -7.45 -21.28 -8.72
N SER A 193 -6.65 -21.60 -9.72
CA SER A 193 -6.98 -22.53 -10.82
C SER A 193 -7.38 -23.95 -10.40
N SER A 194 -6.94 -24.38 -9.21
CA SER A 194 -7.44 -25.57 -8.46
C SER A 194 -7.71 -26.80 -9.33
N GLN A 195 -6.78 -27.15 -10.22
CA GLN A 195 -6.91 -28.26 -11.19
C GLN A 195 -8.22 -28.18 -12.01
N ARG A 196 -8.69 -26.95 -12.31
CA ARG A 196 -9.92 -26.66 -13.05
C ARG A 196 -11.21 -27.01 -12.30
N GLU A 197 -11.15 -27.25 -11.00
CA GLU A 197 -12.29 -27.65 -10.19
C GLU A 197 -12.76 -26.54 -9.25
N TYR A 198 -14.06 -26.32 -9.17
CA TYR A 198 -14.68 -25.51 -8.14
C TYR A 198 -14.80 -26.34 -6.86
N THR A 199 -13.69 -26.43 -6.11
CA THR A 199 -13.69 -27.10 -4.81
C THR A 199 -14.63 -26.43 -3.83
N GLU A 200 -14.93 -27.07 -2.69
CA GLU A 200 -15.76 -26.49 -1.63
C GLU A 200 -15.17 -25.15 -1.15
N LYS A 201 -13.84 -25.05 -0.99
CA LYS A 201 -13.16 -23.80 -0.63
C LYS A 201 -13.38 -22.69 -1.66
N MET A 202 -13.27 -23.00 -2.96
CA MET A 202 -13.51 -22.01 -4.02
C MET A 202 -14.97 -21.55 -4.04
N THR A 203 -15.92 -22.43 -3.75
CA THR A 203 -17.34 -22.08 -3.61
C THR A 203 -17.60 -21.19 -2.39
N ILE A 204 -16.91 -21.44 -1.28
CA ILE A 204 -16.97 -20.58 -0.09
C ILE A 204 -16.45 -19.18 -0.43
N ILE A 205 -15.30 -19.06 -1.12
CA ILE A 205 -14.77 -17.76 -1.56
C ILE A 205 -15.80 -17.02 -2.43
N GLN A 206 -16.40 -17.70 -3.42
CA GLN A 206 -17.43 -17.10 -4.26
C GLN A 206 -18.60 -16.54 -3.43
N SER A 207 -19.11 -17.32 -2.47
CA SER A 207 -20.21 -16.91 -1.60
C SER A 207 -19.86 -15.71 -0.74
N ILE A 208 -18.66 -15.68 -0.16
CA ILE A 208 -18.17 -14.55 0.63
C ILE A 208 -18.04 -13.30 -0.25
N CYS A 209 -17.43 -13.45 -1.43
CA CYS A 209 -17.24 -12.36 -2.38
C CYS A 209 -18.59 -11.80 -2.89
N GLU A 210 -19.59 -12.64 -3.15
CA GLU A 210 -20.94 -12.22 -3.52
C GLU A 210 -21.58 -11.36 -2.42
N HIS A 211 -21.46 -11.79 -1.15
CA HIS A 211 -21.99 -11.06 0.01
C HIS A 211 -21.35 -9.67 0.14
N TYR A 212 -20.02 -9.60 0.07
CA TYR A 212 -19.26 -8.36 0.18
C TYR A 212 -19.21 -7.55 -1.12
N LYS A 213 -19.82 -8.03 -2.21
CA LYS A 213 -19.77 -7.43 -3.55
C LYS A 213 -18.33 -7.24 -4.06
N ILE A 214 -17.46 -8.19 -3.75
CA ILE A 214 -16.07 -8.21 -4.19
C ILE A 214 -16.02 -8.83 -5.59
N PRO A 215 -15.46 -8.13 -6.60
CA PRO A 215 -15.22 -8.73 -7.90
C PRO A 215 -14.30 -9.93 -7.81
N VAL A 216 -14.64 -10.99 -8.55
CA VAL A 216 -13.89 -12.25 -8.57
C VAL A 216 -13.18 -12.43 -9.89
N ALA A 217 -11.86 -12.67 -9.84
CA ALA A 217 -11.06 -13.12 -10.96
C ALA A 217 -11.09 -14.65 -11.02
N ASP A 218 -11.98 -15.19 -11.84
CA ASP A 218 -12.22 -16.64 -11.95
C ASP A 218 -11.19 -17.29 -12.88
N THR A 219 -10.04 -17.65 -12.31
CA THR A 219 -9.00 -18.36 -13.07
C THR A 219 -9.35 -19.82 -13.34
N ILE A 220 -10.29 -20.43 -12.59
CA ILE A 220 -10.80 -21.77 -12.87
C ILE A 220 -11.50 -21.78 -14.22
N ALA A 221 -12.44 -20.84 -14.43
CA ALA A 221 -13.12 -20.68 -15.72
C ALA A 221 -12.12 -20.39 -16.85
N ALA A 222 -11.13 -19.53 -16.61
CA ALA A 222 -10.12 -19.18 -17.61
C ALA A 222 -9.22 -20.37 -17.99
N PHE A 223 -8.79 -21.19 -17.02
CA PHE A 223 -8.05 -22.43 -17.29
C PHE A 223 -8.90 -23.46 -18.01
N ASN A 224 -10.19 -23.56 -17.70
CA ASN A 224 -11.12 -24.41 -18.42
C ASN A 224 -11.35 -24.01 -19.88
N ALA A 225 -11.28 -22.70 -20.16
CA ALA A 225 -11.41 -22.16 -21.51
C ALA A 225 -10.12 -22.32 -22.36
N SER A 226 -8.98 -22.63 -21.73
CA SER A 226 -7.72 -22.85 -22.42
C SER A 226 -7.75 -24.18 -23.21
N SER A 227 -7.16 -24.15 -24.41
CA SER A 227 -6.95 -25.35 -25.21
C SER A 227 -5.77 -26.21 -24.77
N LYS A 228 -4.93 -25.71 -23.84
CA LYS A 228 -3.80 -26.45 -23.28
C LYS A 228 -4.25 -27.33 -22.12
N ASP A 229 -3.58 -28.48 -21.96
CA ASP A 229 -3.80 -29.31 -20.79
C ASP A 229 -3.32 -28.61 -19.51
N TYR A 230 -3.81 -29.03 -18.34
CA TYR A 230 -3.47 -28.36 -17.07
C TYR A 230 -1.97 -28.41 -16.77
N ASP A 231 -1.31 -29.54 -17.06
CA ASP A 231 0.14 -29.74 -16.90
C ASP A 231 0.97 -28.86 -17.84
N GLU A 232 0.40 -28.40 -18.96
CA GLU A 232 1.06 -27.43 -19.85
C GLU A 232 0.97 -25.98 -19.33
N LEU A 233 0.11 -25.74 -18.33
CA LEU A 233 -0.13 -24.44 -17.70
C LEU A 233 0.49 -24.33 -16.30
N THR A 234 1.01 -25.44 -15.77
CA THR A 234 1.61 -25.51 -14.43
C THR A 234 2.99 -26.14 -14.49
N THR A 235 3.82 -25.86 -13.47
CA THR A 235 5.18 -26.42 -13.37
C THR A 235 5.18 -27.78 -12.69
N ASP A 236 4.28 -27.98 -11.73
CA ASP A 236 4.25 -29.15 -10.84
C ASP A 236 2.82 -29.66 -10.55
N GLY A 237 1.87 -29.31 -11.41
CA GLY A 237 0.46 -29.62 -11.22
C GLY A 237 -0.28 -28.70 -10.24
N THR A 238 0.39 -27.68 -9.72
CA THR A 238 -0.18 -26.70 -8.78
C THR A 238 0.17 -25.27 -9.20
N HIS A 239 1.46 -24.97 -9.33
CA HIS A 239 1.95 -23.61 -9.54
C HIS A 239 1.91 -23.25 -11.03
N PRO A 240 1.24 -22.16 -11.43
CA PRO A 240 1.17 -21.71 -12.81
C PRO A 240 2.56 -21.41 -13.40
N ASN A 241 2.91 -22.04 -14.52
CA ASN A 241 4.10 -21.67 -15.29
C ASN A 241 3.86 -20.35 -16.07
N ASP A 242 4.82 -19.90 -16.89
CA ASP A 242 4.70 -18.64 -17.62
C ASP A 242 3.37 -18.51 -18.40
N ALA A 243 2.88 -19.60 -19.00
CA ALA A 243 1.60 -19.60 -19.71
C ALA A 243 0.38 -19.53 -18.76
N GLY A 244 0.46 -20.20 -17.61
CA GLY A 244 -0.56 -20.10 -16.57
C GLY A 244 -0.57 -18.73 -15.92
N GLN A 245 0.59 -18.14 -15.68
CA GLN A 245 0.72 -16.77 -15.16
C GLN A 245 0.09 -15.72 -16.09
N GLU A 246 0.21 -15.92 -17.42
CA GLU A 246 -0.47 -15.07 -18.39
C GLU A 246 -1.99 -15.17 -18.28
N ILE A 247 -2.55 -16.39 -18.04
CA ILE A 247 -3.98 -16.55 -17.81
C ILE A 247 -4.44 -15.82 -16.54
N TYR A 248 -3.69 -15.92 -15.44
CA TYR A 248 -3.96 -15.15 -14.21
C TYR A 248 -3.96 -13.65 -14.48
N PHE A 249 -2.92 -13.14 -15.15
CA PHE A 249 -2.83 -11.74 -15.53
C PHE A 249 -4.03 -11.29 -16.36
N GLU A 250 -4.35 -11.97 -17.46
CA GLU A 250 -5.46 -11.60 -18.34
C GLU A 250 -6.81 -11.64 -17.61
N THR A 251 -7.00 -12.59 -16.68
CA THR A 251 -8.24 -12.72 -15.89
C THR A 251 -8.38 -11.53 -14.93
N VAL A 252 -7.35 -11.20 -14.14
CA VAL A 252 -7.37 -10.04 -13.23
C VAL A 252 -7.50 -8.72 -13.99
N LYS A 253 -6.78 -8.58 -15.09
CA LYS A 253 -6.86 -7.43 -16.01
C LYS A 253 -8.29 -7.23 -16.51
N THR A 254 -8.96 -8.30 -16.94
CA THR A 254 -10.35 -8.22 -17.42
C THR A 254 -11.29 -7.72 -16.33
N VAL A 255 -11.17 -8.23 -15.10
CA VAL A 255 -11.95 -7.75 -13.96
C VAL A 255 -11.72 -6.26 -13.72
N ILE A 256 -10.48 -5.79 -13.77
CA ILE A 256 -10.17 -4.36 -13.61
C ILE A 256 -10.77 -3.54 -14.75
N ASP A 257 -10.58 -3.97 -15.99
CA ASP A 257 -11.08 -3.24 -17.18
C ASP A 257 -12.62 -3.14 -17.19
N ASP A 258 -13.31 -4.19 -16.79
CA ASP A 258 -14.78 -4.21 -16.67
C ASP A 258 -15.27 -3.25 -15.58
N ASN A 259 -14.61 -3.21 -14.43
CA ASN A 259 -14.95 -2.28 -13.35
C ASN A 259 -14.62 -0.81 -13.70
N VAL A 260 -13.56 -0.57 -14.46
CA VAL A 260 -13.29 0.76 -15.03
C VAL A 260 -14.39 1.15 -16.02
N ALA A 261 -14.79 0.26 -16.91
CA ALA A 261 -15.85 0.53 -17.89
C ALA A 261 -17.21 0.78 -17.21
N ALA A 262 -17.48 0.08 -16.11
CA ALA A 262 -18.68 0.28 -15.29
C ALA A 262 -18.61 1.51 -14.38
N SER A 263 -17.49 2.23 -14.31
CA SER A 263 -17.24 3.33 -13.38
C SER A 263 -17.53 2.94 -11.92
N THR A 264 -17.08 1.74 -11.53
CA THR A 264 -17.34 1.17 -10.20
C THR A 264 -16.81 2.10 -9.11
N GLY A 265 -17.70 2.50 -8.21
CA GLY A 265 -17.38 3.36 -7.07
C GLY A 265 -16.66 2.61 -5.95
N LYS A 266 -16.44 3.31 -4.83
CA LYS A 266 -15.89 2.71 -3.62
C LYS A 266 -16.79 1.61 -3.07
N MET A 267 -16.19 0.63 -2.45
CA MET A 267 -16.91 -0.44 -1.76
C MET A 267 -17.60 0.11 -0.51
N THR A 268 -18.81 -0.37 -0.26
CA THR A 268 -19.55 -0.11 0.99
C THR A 268 -19.26 -1.20 2.00
N ASP A 269 -19.30 -0.88 3.29
CA ASP A 269 -19.19 -1.89 4.33
C ASP A 269 -20.47 -2.75 4.38
N THR A 270 -20.30 -4.00 4.81
CA THR A 270 -21.35 -5.01 4.82
C THR A 270 -21.26 -5.80 6.13
N ASP A 271 -22.39 -6.28 6.64
CA ASP A 271 -22.45 -7.11 7.82
C ASP A 271 -21.65 -8.40 7.63
N VAL A 272 -21.08 -8.92 8.72
CA VAL A 272 -20.29 -10.15 8.70
C VAL A 272 -21.17 -11.37 8.42
N ILE A 273 -20.59 -12.36 7.73
CA ILE A 273 -21.25 -13.65 7.46
C ILE A 273 -21.04 -14.59 8.66
N ASN A 274 -19.77 -14.71 9.11
CA ASN A 274 -19.39 -15.62 10.18
C ASN A 274 -19.33 -14.87 11.51
N ALA A 275 -20.14 -15.28 12.48
CA ALA A 275 -20.13 -14.69 13.82
C ALA A 275 -18.75 -14.80 14.49
N ASP A 276 -18.02 -15.88 14.21
CA ASP A 276 -16.69 -16.14 14.75
C ASP A 276 -15.61 -15.22 14.18
N VAL A 277 -15.87 -14.50 13.09
CA VAL A 277 -14.91 -13.52 12.55
C VAL A 277 -14.58 -12.42 13.55
N HIS A 278 -15.48 -12.14 14.49
CA HIS A 278 -15.24 -11.17 15.56
C HIS A 278 -14.08 -11.53 16.50
N LYS A 279 -13.64 -12.78 16.53
CA LYS A 279 -12.40 -13.15 17.24
C LYS A 279 -11.13 -12.53 16.62
N PHE A 280 -11.26 -11.89 15.46
CA PHE A 280 -10.21 -11.19 14.74
C PHE A 280 -10.38 -9.66 14.71
N ASP A 281 -11.35 -9.08 15.43
CA ASP A 281 -11.63 -7.63 15.46
C ASP A 281 -10.50 -6.81 16.07
N ASN A 282 -9.82 -7.37 17.07
CA ASN A 282 -8.64 -6.78 17.70
C ASN A 282 -7.41 -7.63 17.43
N PHE A 283 -6.25 -6.98 17.31
CA PHE A 283 -4.99 -7.66 16.99
C PHE A 283 -3.83 -7.02 17.74
N PHE A 284 -2.93 -7.84 18.26
CA PHE A 284 -1.67 -7.40 18.82
C PHE A 284 -0.52 -8.30 18.35
N TRP A 285 0.57 -7.68 17.93
CA TRP A 285 1.79 -8.33 17.50
C TRP A 285 2.88 -8.18 18.54
N TYR A 286 3.52 -9.27 18.90
CA TYR A 286 4.70 -9.32 19.75
C TYR A 286 5.91 -9.73 18.89
N ASP A 287 6.77 -8.76 18.63
CA ASP A 287 7.96 -8.95 17.78
C ASP A 287 9.06 -9.71 18.50
N ALA A 288 9.64 -10.73 17.85
CA ALA A 288 10.66 -11.58 18.43
C ALA A 288 11.92 -10.80 18.86
N SER A 289 12.24 -9.69 18.19
CA SER A 289 13.47 -8.94 18.43
C SER A 289 13.33 -7.85 19.50
N SER A 290 12.12 -7.35 19.75
CA SER A 290 11.88 -6.24 20.67
C SER A 290 11.11 -6.63 21.93
N ASP A 291 10.19 -7.60 21.82
CA ASP A 291 9.27 -7.94 22.90
C ASP A 291 9.64 -9.24 23.64
N PHE A 292 10.36 -10.13 22.97
CA PHE A 292 10.84 -11.38 23.55
C PHE A 292 12.28 -11.26 24.06
N GLU A 293 12.55 -11.89 25.22
CA GLU A 293 13.90 -12.18 25.69
C GLU A 293 14.37 -13.53 25.13
N ARG A 294 15.51 -13.52 24.41
CA ARG A 294 16.17 -14.77 23.99
C ARG A 294 17.00 -15.32 25.14
N VAL A 295 16.56 -16.43 25.74
CA VAL A 295 17.15 -17.02 26.93
C VAL A 295 18.39 -17.86 26.57
N ASP A 296 18.32 -18.59 25.45
CA ASP A 296 19.41 -19.42 24.91
C ASP A 296 19.30 -19.53 23.37
N ASP A 297 20.05 -20.46 22.77
CA ASP A 297 20.09 -20.62 21.31
C ASP A 297 18.76 -21.00 20.70
N THR A 298 17.82 -21.59 21.44
CA THR A 298 16.54 -22.12 20.95
C THR A 298 15.31 -21.57 21.67
N THR A 299 15.51 -20.81 22.77
CA THR A 299 14.43 -20.44 23.70
C THR A 299 14.19 -18.95 23.75
N PHE A 300 12.92 -18.56 23.65
CA PHE A 300 12.43 -17.20 23.84
C PHE A 300 11.36 -17.16 24.92
N THR A 301 11.32 -16.06 25.69
CA THR A 301 10.29 -15.80 26.71
C THR A 301 9.74 -14.39 26.60
N ILE A 302 8.47 -14.22 26.97
CA ILE A 302 7.81 -12.92 27.09
C ILE A 302 6.87 -12.92 28.28
N SER A 303 6.93 -11.88 29.11
CA SER A 303 5.93 -11.66 30.16
C SER A 303 4.72 -10.93 29.58
N VAL A 304 3.58 -11.61 29.51
CA VAL A 304 2.36 -11.11 28.89
C VAL A 304 1.11 -11.67 29.56
N SER A 305 0.02 -10.89 29.56
CA SER A 305 -1.32 -11.38 29.87
C SER A 305 -2.22 -11.13 28.67
N ALA A 306 -2.76 -12.19 28.09
CA ALA A 306 -3.53 -12.12 26.86
C ALA A 306 -4.57 -13.24 26.80
N ILE A 307 -5.62 -13.03 26.01
CA ILE A 307 -6.64 -14.02 25.68
C ILE A 307 -7.05 -13.92 24.22
N GLY A 308 -7.29 -15.04 23.56
CA GLY A 308 -7.80 -15.08 22.19
C GLY A 308 -7.10 -16.12 21.31
N VAL A 309 -7.18 -15.90 20.00
CA VAL A 309 -6.48 -16.70 18.99
C VAL A 309 -4.99 -16.41 19.08
N LEU A 310 -4.20 -17.43 19.33
CA LEU A 310 -2.75 -17.34 19.39
C LEU A 310 -2.14 -17.80 18.06
N GLY A 311 -1.32 -16.96 17.45
CA GLY A 311 -0.53 -17.28 16.26
C GLY A 311 0.97 -17.20 16.49
N ILE A 312 1.73 -17.97 15.71
CA ILE A 312 3.20 -17.94 15.68
C ILE A 312 3.70 -17.75 14.26
N ASP A 313 4.76 -16.99 14.11
CA ASP A 313 5.41 -16.65 12.85
C ASP A 313 6.91 -17.00 12.94
N TYR A 314 7.35 -17.96 12.14
CA TYR A 314 8.77 -18.30 12.04
C TYR A 314 9.10 -18.93 10.68
N THR A 315 10.38 -19.02 10.39
CA THR A 315 10.89 -19.62 9.17
C THR A 315 11.02 -21.13 9.33
N PHE A 316 10.40 -21.88 8.43
CA PHE A 316 10.58 -23.33 8.32
C PHE A 316 11.88 -23.63 7.58
N GLU A 317 12.61 -24.59 8.11
CA GLU A 317 13.76 -25.20 7.49
C GLU A 317 13.38 -26.59 6.94
N SER A 318 14.20 -27.15 6.06
CA SER A 318 13.99 -28.50 5.54
C SER A 318 13.94 -29.53 6.67
N GLY A 319 12.94 -30.40 6.66
CA GLY A 319 12.68 -31.41 7.68
C GLY A 319 11.58 -31.01 8.67
N ASP A 320 11.67 -31.51 9.90
CA ASP A 320 10.65 -31.29 10.92
C ASP A 320 10.84 -29.93 11.63
N ASN A 321 9.84 -29.10 11.52
CA ASN A 321 9.76 -27.80 12.18
C ASN A 321 8.83 -27.90 13.38
N LYS A 322 9.37 -27.66 14.56
CA LYS A 322 8.65 -27.80 15.81
C LYS A 322 8.91 -26.61 16.73
N ALA A 323 7.85 -26.10 17.33
CA ALA A 323 7.91 -25.09 18.38
C ALA A 323 7.11 -25.57 19.59
N ASP A 324 7.78 -25.88 20.69
CA ASP A 324 7.12 -26.17 21.98
C ASP A 324 6.72 -24.84 22.65
N ILE A 325 5.43 -24.63 22.81
CA ILE A 325 4.87 -23.40 23.36
C ILE A 325 4.37 -23.71 24.78
N TYR A 326 4.97 -23.02 25.75
CA TYR A 326 4.58 -23.08 27.16
C TYR A 326 3.81 -21.82 27.52
N VAL A 327 2.71 -22.00 28.25
CA VAL A 327 1.90 -20.93 28.82
C VAL A 327 1.90 -21.07 30.32
N ASP A 328 2.28 -20.00 31.03
CA ASP A 328 2.33 -19.95 32.49
C ASP A 328 3.13 -21.12 33.11
N GLY A 329 4.22 -21.54 32.43
CA GLY A 329 5.14 -22.61 32.87
C GLY A 329 4.76 -24.02 32.43
N GLU A 330 3.57 -24.26 31.86
CA GLU A 330 3.13 -25.58 31.40
C GLU A 330 3.18 -25.70 29.87
N LEU A 331 3.57 -26.88 29.36
CA LEU A 331 3.53 -27.15 27.91
C LEU A 331 2.08 -27.07 27.43
N TYR A 332 1.80 -26.07 26.57
CA TYR A 332 0.46 -25.79 26.06
C TYR A 332 0.21 -26.46 24.71
N LYS A 333 1.10 -26.24 23.75
CA LYS A 333 1.02 -26.78 22.38
C LYS A 333 2.41 -27.08 21.84
N SER A 334 2.47 -28.00 20.88
CA SER A 334 3.70 -28.43 20.20
C SER A 334 3.45 -28.57 18.69
N PRO A 335 3.10 -27.48 17.98
CA PRO A 335 2.91 -27.57 16.54
C PRO A 335 4.16 -28.13 15.88
N THR A 336 3.97 -29.14 15.05
CA THR A 336 5.04 -29.82 14.30
C THR A 336 4.59 -29.93 12.85
N VAL A 337 5.41 -29.43 11.92
CA VAL A 337 5.16 -29.47 10.49
C VAL A 337 6.40 -29.98 9.78
N THR A 338 6.27 -31.01 8.95
CA THR A 338 7.34 -31.49 8.09
C THR A 338 7.37 -30.69 6.80
N PHE A 339 8.48 -29.98 6.55
CA PHE A 339 8.71 -29.19 5.36
C PHE A 339 9.74 -29.87 4.46
N ASN A 340 9.27 -30.42 3.33
CA ASN A 340 10.05 -31.31 2.47
C ASN A 340 10.73 -30.61 1.28
N TYR A 341 11.04 -29.33 1.42
CA TYR A 341 11.74 -28.56 0.40
C TYR A 341 13.18 -28.26 0.83
N ASP A 342 14.06 -27.98 -0.12
CA ASP A 342 15.48 -27.68 0.08
C ASP A 342 15.77 -26.17 0.25
N PHE A 343 14.75 -25.38 0.55
CA PHE A 343 14.82 -23.95 0.86
C PHE A 343 14.07 -23.62 2.12
N SER A 344 14.40 -22.51 2.77
CA SER A 344 13.69 -22.01 3.96
C SER A 344 12.50 -21.16 3.54
N GLN A 345 11.39 -21.26 4.29
CA GLN A 345 10.18 -20.50 4.00
C GLN A 345 9.50 -20.00 5.27
N ARG A 346 9.05 -18.76 5.26
CA ARG A 346 8.30 -18.17 6.38
C ARG A 346 6.87 -18.69 6.43
N HIS A 347 6.45 -19.12 7.61
CA HIS A 347 5.10 -19.61 7.88
C HIS A 347 4.48 -18.93 9.10
N ILE A 348 3.18 -18.64 9.00
CA ILE A 348 2.37 -18.12 10.08
C ILE A 348 1.25 -19.12 10.37
N LEU A 349 1.24 -19.65 11.58
CA LEU A 349 0.35 -20.72 12.00
C LEU A 349 -0.57 -20.27 13.13
N VAL A 350 -1.80 -20.77 13.12
CA VAL A 350 -2.65 -20.76 14.33
C VAL A 350 -2.10 -21.81 15.29
N VAL A 351 -1.79 -21.39 16.52
CA VAL A 351 -1.42 -22.29 17.61
C VAL A 351 -2.65 -22.77 18.36
N SER A 352 -3.59 -21.84 18.59
CA SER A 352 -4.84 -22.12 19.29
C SER A 352 -5.87 -21.04 18.96
N ASP A 353 -7.12 -21.46 18.83
CA ASP A 353 -8.26 -20.56 18.67
C ASP A 353 -8.74 -19.91 19.98
N ASP A 354 -8.33 -20.47 21.13
CA ASP A 354 -8.70 -20.00 22.47
C ASP A 354 -7.54 -20.24 23.43
N CYS A 355 -6.68 -19.26 23.55
CA CYS A 355 -5.54 -19.29 24.47
C CYS A 355 -5.70 -18.22 25.53
N THR A 356 -5.47 -18.59 26.79
CA THR A 356 -5.44 -17.66 27.93
C THR A 356 -4.07 -17.71 28.59
N VAL A 357 -3.37 -16.57 28.58
CA VAL A 357 -2.08 -16.37 29.22
C VAL A 357 -2.25 -15.39 30.38
N LYS A 358 -1.75 -15.74 31.54
CA LYS A 358 -1.83 -14.89 32.75
C LYS A 358 -0.54 -14.13 33.03
N SER A 359 0.60 -14.71 32.68
CA SER A 359 1.91 -14.16 33.06
C SER A 359 3.02 -14.32 32.04
N GLU A 360 3.13 -15.48 31.36
CA GLU A 360 4.30 -15.78 30.53
C GLU A 360 3.95 -16.70 29.34
N ILE A 361 4.62 -16.44 28.21
CA ILE A 361 4.80 -17.39 27.13
C ILE A 361 6.29 -17.70 27.01
N LYS A 362 6.60 -19.01 26.88
CA LYS A 362 7.93 -19.48 26.49
C LYS A 362 7.80 -20.31 25.22
N VAL A 363 8.67 -20.04 24.24
CA VAL A 363 8.76 -20.77 22.97
C VAL A 363 10.11 -21.45 22.90
N VAL A 364 10.13 -22.77 22.62
CA VAL A 364 11.35 -23.55 22.46
C VAL A 364 11.34 -24.22 21.09
N PHE A 365 12.29 -23.86 20.25
CA PHE A 365 12.46 -24.44 18.92
C PHE A 365 13.35 -25.68 18.94
N ASN A 366 13.16 -26.54 17.94
CA ASN A 366 13.96 -27.77 17.81
C ASN A 366 15.43 -27.47 17.50
N THR A 367 15.70 -26.44 16.70
CA THR A 367 17.04 -26.09 16.26
C THR A 367 17.30 -24.60 16.40
N LYS A 368 18.56 -24.22 16.42
CA LYS A 368 18.99 -22.82 16.46
C LYS A 368 18.53 -22.08 15.19
N GLU A 369 18.57 -22.73 14.03
CA GLU A 369 18.18 -22.16 12.74
C GLU A 369 16.69 -21.77 12.75
N GLN A 370 15.81 -22.64 13.28
CA GLN A 370 14.40 -22.33 13.47
C GLN A 370 14.19 -21.17 14.45
N ALA A 371 14.96 -21.16 15.55
CA ALA A 371 14.95 -20.07 16.53
C ALA A 371 15.41 -18.73 15.91
N ASP A 372 16.46 -18.76 15.08
CA ASP A 372 16.94 -17.57 14.35
C ASP A 372 15.90 -17.07 13.32
N GLY A 373 15.04 -17.98 12.86
CA GLY A 373 13.93 -17.68 11.96
C GLY A 373 12.67 -17.12 12.65
N PHE A 374 12.60 -17.11 13.98
CA PHE A 374 11.44 -16.62 14.73
C PHE A 374 11.20 -15.12 14.49
N LYS A 375 9.96 -14.77 14.14
CA LYS A 375 9.55 -13.39 13.86
C LYS A 375 8.67 -12.81 14.96
N GLY A 376 7.91 -13.65 15.66
CA GLY A 376 7.04 -13.22 16.74
C GLY A 376 5.78 -14.06 16.89
N MET A 377 4.91 -13.58 17.74
CA MET A 377 3.60 -14.16 18.00
C MET A 377 2.53 -13.08 17.96
N CYS A 378 1.29 -13.49 17.73
CA CYS A 378 0.17 -12.57 17.77
C CYS A 378 -1.00 -13.12 18.57
N PHE A 379 -1.78 -12.20 19.10
CA PHE A 379 -3.11 -12.47 19.63
C PHE A 379 -4.15 -11.69 18.84
N SER A 380 -5.29 -12.34 18.60
CA SER A 380 -6.48 -11.65 18.12
C SER A 380 -7.68 -12.05 18.96
N TRP A 381 -8.63 -11.12 19.14
CA TRP A 381 -9.80 -11.31 20.00
C TRP A 381 -10.96 -10.40 19.57
N LYS A 382 -12.14 -10.64 20.17
CA LYS A 382 -13.35 -9.83 20.00
C LYS A 382 -13.27 -8.49 20.70
#